data_0b80ff58e1dac46a53fe560f438b2901
#
_entry.id   0b80ff58e1dac46a53fe560f438b2901
#
_cell.length_a   1.000
_cell.length_b   1.000
_cell.length_c   1.000
_cell.angle_alpha   90.00
_cell.angle_beta   90.00
_cell.angle_gamma   90.00
#
_symmetry.space_group_name_H-M   'P 1'
#
loop_
_entity.id
_entity.type
_entity.pdbx_description
1 polymer ?
#
loop_
_entity_poly.entity_id
_entity_poly.type
_entity_poly.pdbx_seq_one_letter_code
_entity_poly.pdbx_strand_id
1 'polypeptide(L)'
;MHFQECESVDLLVIAGEASGDEHAAKLIKDLRQRKPNLVIRALGGSELEKQQVDLLFNLVDHAVVGIFEVLKNYAFFRKIFNETLRWISENRPKTILLVDYPGFNLRVAEALREKNLSKKGGGEIVVLQYVSPQLWAWKAKRRFKMEKILDSLGVIFPFELDCYKDVELPVSFVDSLLYTGI
;
A
#
# COMPACT_ATOMS: atom_id res chain seq x y z
N MET A 1 -8.01 26.11 -23.46
CA MET A 1 -7.97 24.77 -22.86
C MET A 1 -6.50 24.42 -22.62
N HIS A 2 -6.02 24.57 -21.40
CA HIS A 2 -4.71 24.02 -21.05
C HIS A 2 -4.92 22.53 -20.79
N PHE A 3 -4.45 21.69 -21.70
CA PHE A 3 -4.21 20.30 -21.38
C PHE A 3 -3.05 20.32 -20.37
N GLN A 4 -3.35 20.15 -19.09
CA GLN A 4 -2.36 19.75 -18.10
C GLN A 4 -1.88 18.38 -18.57
N GLU A 5 -0.64 18.27 -19.04
CA GLU A 5 0.03 17.00 -19.27
C GLU A 5 -0.15 16.21 -17.96
N CYS A 6 -0.78 15.07 -18.04
CA CYS A 6 -1.01 14.21 -16.89
C CYS A 6 0.37 13.69 -16.46
N GLU A 7 0.94 14.31 -15.43
CA GLU A 7 2.26 13.98 -14.93
C GLU A 7 2.26 12.49 -14.54
N SER A 8 3.13 11.70 -15.19
CA SER A 8 3.20 10.27 -14.96
C SER A 8 3.47 9.99 -13.49
N VAL A 9 2.57 9.30 -12.79
CA VAL A 9 2.73 8.96 -11.38
C VAL A 9 3.70 7.79 -11.24
N ASP A 10 4.80 8.02 -10.52
CA ASP A 10 5.81 6.99 -10.29
C ASP A 10 5.39 6.04 -9.16
N LEU A 11 4.79 6.58 -8.10
CA LEU A 11 4.44 5.82 -6.91
C LEU A 11 3.07 6.26 -6.36
N LEU A 12 2.17 5.29 -6.19
CA LEU A 12 0.97 5.42 -5.37
C LEU A 12 1.19 4.71 -4.04
N VAL A 13 1.02 5.41 -2.92
CA VAL A 13 1.08 4.85 -1.57
C VAL A 13 -0.33 4.68 -1.02
N ILE A 14 -0.63 3.53 -0.41
CA ILE A 14 -1.91 3.29 0.28
C ILE A 14 -1.63 2.84 1.71
N ALA A 15 -1.91 3.73 2.68
CA ALA A 15 -1.75 3.52 4.10
C ALA A 15 -3.05 3.91 4.83
N GLY A 16 -3.78 2.92 5.34
CA GLY A 16 -5.12 3.12 5.91
C GLY A 16 -5.17 3.25 7.42
N GLU A 17 -4.04 3.12 8.11
CA GLU A 17 -3.94 3.20 9.58
C GLU A 17 -2.82 4.17 9.96
N ALA A 18 -2.92 4.77 11.15
CA ALA A 18 -1.94 5.76 11.63
C ALA A 18 -0.51 5.21 11.65
N SER A 19 -0.32 3.97 12.13
CA SER A 19 0.98 3.28 12.12
C SER A 19 1.52 3.08 10.71
N GLY A 20 0.66 2.70 9.77
CA GLY A 20 1.00 2.54 8.37
C GLY A 20 1.41 3.85 7.71
N ASP A 21 0.73 4.95 8.04
CA ASP A 21 1.03 6.30 7.56
C ASP A 21 2.41 6.77 8.05
N GLU A 22 2.74 6.54 9.34
CA GLU A 22 4.06 6.82 9.89
C GLU A 22 5.18 6.02 9.21
N HIS A 23 4.97 4.71 9.01
CA HIS A 23 5.91 3.86 8.29
C HIS A 23 6.11 4.33 6.84
N ALA A 24 5.01 4.64 6.16
CA ALA A 24 5.04 5.15 4.80
C ALA A 24 5.80 6.50 4.73
N ALA A 25 5.51 7.42 5.62
CA ALA A 25 6.14 8.75 5.66
C ALA A 25 7.67 8.66 5.83
N LYS A 26 8.16 7.77 6.72
CA LYS A 26 9.60 7.54 6.91
C LYS A 26 10.24 7.00 5.63
N LEU A 27 9.62 5.98 5.02
CA LEU A 27 10.11 5.41 3.77
C LEU A 27 10.17 6.45 2.64
N ILE A 28 9.12 7.29 2.51
CA ILE A 28 9.08 8.35 1.49
C ILE A 28 10.16 9.39 1.73
N LYS A 29 10.41 9.78 2.98
CA LYS A 29 11.49 10.70 3.34
C LYS A 29 12.84 10.18 2.85
N ASP A 30 13.16 8.91 3.10
CA ASP A 30 14.42 8.30 2.66
C ASP A 30 14.48 8.11 1.15
N LEU A 31 13.37 7.75 0.53
CA LEU A 31 13.26 7.61 -0.91
C LEU A 31 13.52 8.93 -1.63
N ARG A 32 13.00 10.04 -1.12
CA ARG A 32 13.21 11.39 -1.69
C ARG A 32 14.66 11.85 -1.59
N GLN A 33 15.41 11.45 -0.57
CA GLN A 33 16.85 11.73 -0.50
C GLN A 33 17.61 11.10 -1.68
N ARG A 34 17.17 9.93 -2.13
CA ARG A 34 17.80 9.18 -3.23
C ARG A 34 17.25 9.55 -4.60
N LYS A 35 15.96 9.88 -4.65
CA LYS A 35 15.20 10.17 -5.88
C LYS A 35 14.24 11.35 -5.65
N PRO A 36 14.74 12.59 -5.66
CA PRO A 36 13.95 13.77 -5.28
C PRO A 36 12.79 14.10 -6.25
N ASN A 37 12.88 13.67 -7.49
CA ASN A 37 11.94 14.03 -8.55
C ASN A 37 10.82 13.02 -8.76
N LEU A 38 10.61 12.06 -7.82
CA LEU A 38 9.51 11.11 -7.93
C LEU A 38 8.16 11.81 -7.74
N VAL A 39 7.27 11.55 -8.68
CA VAL A 39 5.85 11.94 -8.58
C VAL A 39 5.12 10.92 -7.72
N ILE A 40 4.79 11.33 -6.49
CA ILE A 40 4.18 10.47 -5.49
C ILE A 40 2.77 10.97 -5.15
N ARG A 41 1.79 10.07 -5.18
CA ARG A 41 0.43 10.29 -4.73
C ARG A 41 0.09 9.32 -3.61
N ALA A 42 -0.85 9.67 -2.74
CA ALA A 42 -1.22 8.76 -1.65
C ALA A 42 -2.70 8.78 -1.28
N LEU A 43 -3.17 7.62 -0.82
CA LEU A 43 -4.27 7.49 0.11
C LEU A 43 -3.63 7.20 1.47
N GLY A 44 -3.64 8.17 2.38
CA GLY A 44 -2.90 8.08 3.64
C GLY A 44 -3.39 9.09 4.65
N GLY A 45 -2.51 9.60 5.49
CA GLY A 45 -2.81 10.56 6.53
C GLY A 45 -1.83 11.73 6.60
N SER A 46 -1.85 12.42 7.72
CA SER A 46 -1.08 13.65 7.95
C SER A 46 0.44 13.43 7.94
N GLU A 47 0.94 12.22 8.25
CA GLU A 47 2.38 11.98 8.25
C GLU A 47 2.95 11.95 6.82
N LEU A 48 2.23 11.36 5.86
CA LEU A 48 2.57 11.45 4.44
C LEU A 48 2.44 12.88 3.91
N GLU A 49 1.40 13.63 4.32
CA GLU A 49 1.23 15.02 3.94
C GLU A 49 2.40 15.90 4.39
N LYS A 50 2.94 15.69 5.61
CA LYS A 50 4.16 16.36 6.11
C LYS A 50 5.39 16.09 5.24
N GLN A 51 5.42 14.98 4.50
CA GLN A 51 6.47 14.67 3.52
C GLN A 51 6.19 15.28 2.14
N GLN A 52 5.25 16.22 2.03
CA GLN A 52 4.86 16.89 0.77
C GLN A 52 4.35 15.90 -0.30
N VAL A 53 3.71 14.83 0.16
CA VAL A 53 2.99 13.89 -0.73
C VAL A 53 1.61 14.48 -0.98
N ASP A 54 1.19 14.49 -2.25
CA ASP A 54 -0.16 14.92 -2.62
C ASP A 54 -1.17 13.81 -2.29
N LEU A 55 -2.02 14.08 -1.30
CA LEU A 55 -3.05 13.14 -0.87
C LEU A 55 -4.25 13.18 -1.82
N LEU A 56 -4.53 12.04 -2.43
CA LEU A 56 -5.79 11.83 -3.16
C LEU A 56 -6.99 11.70 -2.21
N PHE A 57 -6.73 11.15 -1.03
CA PHE A 57 -7.72 10.98 0.02
C PHE A 57 -7.06 10.75 1.37
N ASN A 58 -7.59 11.38 2.44
CA ASN A 58 -7.16 11.10 3.81
C ASN A 58 -7.88 9.85 4.33
N LEU A 59 -7.25 8.69 4.14
CA LEU A 59 -7.81 7.40 4.50
C LEU A 59 -7.75 7.15 6.01
N VAL A 60 -6.71 7.68 6.69
CA VAL A 60 -6.45 7.45 8.13
C VAL A 60 -7.54 8.09 8.99
N ASP A 61 -7.92 9.33 8.74
CA ASP A 61 -8.96 10.01 9.54
C ASP A 61 -10.31 9.31 9.44
N HIS A 62 -10.59 8.66 8.31
CA HIS A 62 -11.83 7.93 8.10
C HIS A 62 -11.79 6.49 8.63
N ALA A 63 -10.60 5.90 8.83
CA ALA A 63 -10.44 4.57 9.42
C ALA A 63 -10.58 4.61 10.96
N VAL A 64 -10.26 5.74 11.60
CA VAL A 64 -10.34 5.93 13.06
C VAL A 64 -11.79 6.02 13.58
N VAL A 65 -12.75 6.35 12.73
CA VAL A 65 -14.18 6.40 13.10
C VAL A 65 -14.74 4.97 13.27
N GLY A 66 -14.18 4.26 14.22
CA GLY A 66 -14.71 3.16 14.99
C GLY A 66 -15.05 1.86 14.27
N ILE A 67 -14.41 0.79 14.73
CA ILE A 67 -14.74 -0.63 14.45
C ILE A 67 -16.26 -0.94 14.62
N PHE A 68 -16.98 -0.19 15.44
CA PHE A 68 -18.44 -0.34 15.65
C PHE A 68 -19.29 0.32 14.54
N GLU A 69 -18.75 1.25 13.76
CA GLU A 69 -19.45 1.87 12.62
C GLU A 69 -19.17 1.19 11.27
N VAL A 70 -18.27 0.20 11.22
CA VAL A 70 -17.90 -0.53 9.98
C VAL A 70 -19.13 -1.15 9.30
N LEU A 71 -20.11 -1.61 10.06
CA LEU A 71 -21.37 -2.13 9.50
C LEU A 71 -22.26 -1.03 8.90
N LYS A 72 -22.20 0.20 9.42
CA LYS A 72 -22.91 1.36 8.85
C LYS A 72 -22.18 1.98 7.66
N ASN A 73 -20.84 1.82 7.57
CA ASN A 73 -20.00 2.45 6.57
C ASN A 73 -19.52 1.53 5.43
N TYR A 74 -20.09 0.32 5.29
CA TYR A 74 -19.72 -0.57 4.16
C TYR A 74 -19.86 0.11 2.79
N ALA A 75 -20.90 0.90 2.60
CA ALA A 75 -21.13 1.65 1.35
C ALA A 75 -20.02 2.69 1.11
N PHE A 76 -19.54 3.36 2.16
CA PHE A 76 -18.47 4.33 2.09
C PHE A 76 -17.12 3.66 1.72
N PHE A 77 -16.75 2.57 2.42
CA PHE A 77 -15.53 1.83 2.07
C PHE A 77 -15.58 1.25 0.65
N ARG A 78 -16.74 0.77 0.22
CA ARG A 78 -16.95 0.30 -1.16
C ARG A 78 -16.79 1.44 -2.16
N LYS A 79 -17.27 2.64 -1.84
CA LYS A 79 -17.10 3.83 -2.68
C LYS A 79 -15.62 4.17 -2.83
N ILE A 80 -14.88 4.30 -1.72
CA ILE A 80 -13.42 4.58 -1.74
C ILE A 80 -12.68 3.51 -2.53
N PHE A 81 -12.97 2.24 -2.29
CA PHE A 81 -12.36 1.14 -3.01
C PHE A 81 -12.57 1.25 -4.54
N ASN A 82 -13.79 1.52 -4.97
CA ASN A 82 -14.11 1.66 -6.39
C ASN A 82 -13.46 2.91 -7.00
N GLU A 83 -13.42 4.02 -6.28
CA GLU A 83 -12.75 5.26 -6.71
C GLU A 83 -11.25 5.07 -6.81
N THR A 84 -10.63 4.37 -5.86
CA THR A 84 -9.21 4.00 -5.90
C THR A 84 -8.89 3.18 -7.15
N LEU A 85 -9.66 2.14 -7.42
CA LEU A 85 -9.46 1.29 -8.61
C LEU A 85 -9.66 2.05 -9.91
N ARG A 86 -10.66 2.94 -9.97
CA ARG A 86 -10.89 3.80 -11.13
C ARG A 86 -9.69 4.71 -11.36
N TRP A 87 -9.24 5.41 -10.31
CA TRP A 87 -8.10 6.31 -10.40
C TRP A 87 -6.83 5.59 -10.85
N ILE A 88 -6.54 4.39 -10.30
CA ILE A 88 -5.40 3.56 -10.73
C ILE A 88 -5.52 3.17 -12.21
N SER A 89 -6.72 2.81 -12.66
CA SER A 89 -6.95 2.45 -14.06
C SER A 89 -6.73 3.61 -15.02
N GLU A 90 -7.08 4.82 -14.63
CA GLU A 90 -6.95 6.05 -15.42
C GLU A 90 -5.50 6.58 -15.42
N ASN A 91 -4.83 6.60 -14.27
CA ASN A 91 -3.52 7.24 -14.09
C ASN A 91 -2.33 6.28 -14.23
N ARG A 92 -2.54 4.97 -14.16
CA ARG A 92 -1.53 3.93 -14.37
C ARG A 92 -0.20 4.19 -13.64
N PRO A 93 -0.18 4.32 -12.30
CA PRO A 93 1.06 4.51 -11.57
C PRO A 93 2.02 3.36 -11.84
N LYS A 94 3.32 3.64 -11.96
CA LYS A 94 4.34 2.60 -12.24
C LYS A 94 4.42 1.58 -11.10
N THR A 95 4.28 2.05 -9.86
CA THR A 95 4.37 1.22 -8.66
C THR A 95 3.26 1.60 -7.68
N ILE A 96 2.70 0.61 -7.02
CA ILE A 96 1.78 0.77 -5.89
C ILE A 96 2.44 0.17 -4.67
N LEU A 97 2.60 0.97 -3.61
CA LEU A 97 3.08 0.56 -2.30
C LEU A 97 1.90 0.49 -1.33
N LEU A 98 1.55 -0.71 -0.95
CA LEU A 98 0.55 -1.02 0.05
C LEU A 98 1.25 -1.08 1.42
N VAL A 99 0.82 -0.27 2.39
CA VAL A 99 1.44 -0.24 3.72
C VAL A 99 0.42 -0.69 4.76
N ASP A 100 0.75 -1.80 5.46
CA ASP A 100 -0.14 -2.40 6.46
C ASP A 100 -1.59 -2.60 5.95
N TYR A 101 -2.61 -2.41 6.78
CA TYR A 101 -4.05 -2.38 6.44
C TYR A 101 -4.49 -3.53 5.50
N PRO A 102 -4.23 -4.79 5.84
CA PRO A 102 -4.35 -5.92 4.91
C PRO A 102 -5.79 -6.19 4.44
N GLY A 103 -6.79 -5.74 5.20
CA GLY A 103 -8.20 -5.89 4.84
C GLY A 103 -8.59 -5.16 3.56
N PHE A 104 -8.08 -3.97 3.35
CA PHE A 104 -8.29 -3.14 2.17
C PHE A 104 -7.22 -3.41 1.10
N ASN A 105 -5.96 -3.35 1.50
CA ASN A 105 -4.81 -3.40 0.61
C ASN A 105 -4.74 -4.70 -0.22
N LEU A 106 -4.93 -5.86 0.41
CA LEU A 106 -4.91 -7.13 -0.34
C LEU A 106 -6.12 -7.29 -1.28
N ARG A 107 -7.25 -6.64 -1.01
CA ARG A 107 -8.38 -6.59 -1.94
C ARG A 107 -8.08 -5.69 -3.14
N VAL A 108 -7.40 -4.57 -2.93
CA VAL A 108 -6.92 -3.71 -4.03
C VAL A 108 -5.96 -4.50 -4.93
N ALA A 109 -4.94 -5.16 -4.36
CA ALA A 109 -4.00 -5.98 -5.12
C ALA A 109 -4.69 -7.10 -5.92
N GLU A 110 -5.68 -7.78 -5.32
CA GLU A 110 -6.47 -8.81 -5.98
C GLU A 110 -7.26 -8.25 -7.17
N ALA A 111 -7.97 -7.14 -6.98
CA ALA A 111 -8.73 -6.48 -8.04
C ALA A 111 -7.84 -5.98 -9.19
N LEU A 112 -6.63 -5.47 -8.87
CA LEU A 112 -5.65 -5.07 -9.89
C LEU A 112 -5.19 -6.27 -10.73
N ARG A 113 -4.96 -7.42 -10.08
CA ARG A 113 -4.64 -8.66 -10.79
C ARG A 113 -5.79 -9.12 -11.69
N GLU A 114 -7.02 -9.17 -11.17
CA GLU A 114 -8.22 -9.61 -11.91
C GLU A 114 -8.53 -8.70 -13.11
N LYS A 115 -8.19 -7.41 -13.01
CA LYS A 115 -8.35 -6.42 -14.08
C LYS A 115 -7.16 -6.38 -15.06
N ASN A 116 -6.18 -7.27 -14.93
CA ASN A 116 -4.94 -7.28 -15.72
C ASN A 116 -4.17 -5.94 -15.67
N LEU A 117 -4.19 -5.26 -14.53
CA LEU A 117 -3.48 -4.00 -14.31
C LEU A 117 -2.10 -4.22 -13.70
N SER A 118 -2.00 -5.13 -12.72
CA SER A 118 -0.73 -5.46 -12.05
C SER A 118 0.09 -6.47 -12.84
N LYS A 119 1.41 -6.52 -12.59
CA LYS A 119 2.32 -7.52 -13.21
C LYS A 119 1.85 -8.94 -12.97
N LYS A 120 1.38 -9.26 -11.76
CA LYS A 120 0.82 -10.59 -11.43
C LYS A 120 -0.48 -10.92 -12.20
N GLY A 121 -1.12 -9.93 -12.80
CA GLY A 121 -2.28 -10.09 -13.69
C GLY A 121 -1.94 -9.98 -15.19
N GLY A 122 -0.67 -9.78 -15.55
CA GLY A 122 -0.25 -9.58 -16.95
C GLY A 122 -0.22 -8.12 -17.39
N GLY A 123 -0.42 -7.15 -16.48
CA GLY A 123 -0.25 -5.72 -16.73
C GLY A 123 1.15 -5.23 -16.38
N GLU A 124 1.30 -3.91 -16.18
CA GLU A 124 2.61 -3.27 -15.99
C GLU A 124 2.85 -2.76 -14.57
N ILE A 125 1.79 -2.57 -13.77
CA ILE A 125 1.89 -1.98 -12.44
C ILE A 125 2.58 -2.96 -11.47
N VAL A 126 3.66 -2.52 -10.84
CA VAL A 126 4.32 -3.26 -9.76
C VAL A 126 3.54 -3.04 -8.46
N VAL A 127 3.20 -4.12 -7.75
CA VAL A 127 2.47 -4.07 -6.48
C VAL A 127 3.35 -4.59 -5.35
N LEU A 128 3.72 -3.70 -4.45
CA LEU A 128 4.56 -3.98 -3.29
C LEU A 128 3.73 -3.89 -2.02
N GLN A 129 4.01 -4.75 -1.05
CA GLN A 129 3.47 -4.64 0.31
C GLN A 129 4.62 -4.36 1.27
N TYR A 130 4.45 -3.37 2.15
CA TYR A 130 5.32 -3.08 3.28
C TYR A 130 4.52 -3.25 4.57
N VAL A 131 5.11 -3.87 5.56
CA VAL A 131 4.49 -4.40 6.77
C VAL A 131 3.59 -5.61 6.47
N SER A 132 4.07 -6.77 6.89
CA SER A 132 3.36 -8.04 6.73
C SER A 132 2.10 -8.10 7.59
N PRO A 133 1.00 -8.69 7.09
CA PRO A 133 -0.06 -9.14 7.99
C PRO A 133 0.52 -10.15 8.99
N GLN A 134 0.04 -10.13 10.23
CA GLN A 134 0.50 -11.03 11.30
C GLN A 134 0.11 -12.50 11.03
N LEU A 135 0.74 -13.13 10.03
CA LEU A 135 0.44 -14.51 9.62
C LEU A 135 0.80 -15.54 10.69
N TRP A 136 1.79 -15.24 11.50
CA TRP A 136 2.25 -16.07 12.62
C TRP A 136 1.19 -16.21 13.73
N ALA A 137 0.30 -15.22 13.87
CA ALA A 137 -0.77 -15.24 14.88
C ALA A 137 -2.03 -15.97 14.35
N TRP A 138 -2.37 -15.78 13.05
CA TRP A 138 -3.59 -16.31 12.46
C TRP A 138 -3.59 -16.15 10.94
N LYS A 139 -4.40 -16.99 10.24
CA LYS A 139 -4.55 -16.95 8.77
C LYS A 139 -3.24 -17.19 7.98
N ALA A 140 -2.40 -18.12 8.43
CA ALA A 140 -1.17 -18.49 7.74
C ALA A 140 -1.33 -18.78 6.24
N LYS A 141 -2.48 -19.34 5.80
CA LYS A 141 -2.78 -19.60 4.39
C LYS A 141 -2.86 -18.36 3.51
N ARG A 142 -2.94 -17.15 4.11
CA ARG A 142 -2.99 -15.89 3.35
C ARG A 142 -1.73 -15.67 2.49
N ARG A 143 -0.56 -16.22 2.89
CA ARG A 143 0.68 -16.11 2.13
C ARG A 143 0.56 -16.64 0.69
N PHE A 144 -0.20 -17.72 0.47
CA PHE A 144 -0.45 -18.26 -0.88
C PHE A 144 -1.29 -17.33 -1.77
N LYS A 145 -2.15 -16.51 -1.15
CA LYS A 145 -2.87 -15.46 -1.86
C LYS A 145 -1.94 -14.29 -2.17
N MET A 146 -1.12 -13.88 -1.19
CA MET A 146 -0.16 -12.78 -1.35
C MET A 146 0.85 -13.05 -2.46
N GLU A 147 1.37 -14.28 -2.56
CA GLU A 147 2.24 -14.70 -3.67
C GLU A 147 1.64 -14.45 -5.06
N LYS A 148 0.33 -14.62 -5.19
CA LYS A 148 -0.38 -14.47 -6.47
C LYS A 148 -0.69 -13.03 -6.85
N ILE A 149 -0.66 -12.09 -5.90
CA ILE A 149 -1.13 -10.73 -6.08
C ILE A 149 -0.07 -9.66 -5.81
N LEU A 150 1.06 -10.02 -5.19
CA LEU A 150 2.16 -9.10 -4.85
C LEU A 150 3.43 -9.47 -5.61
N ASP A 151 4.19 -8.47 -6.01
CA ASP A 151 5.50 -8.65 -6.64
C ASP A 151 6.62 -8.76 -5.61
N SER A 152 6.48 -8.12 -4.44
CA SER A 152 7.41 -8.25 -3.31
C SER A 152 6.75 -7.83 -2.00
N LEU A 153 7.33 -8.29 -0.88
CA LEU A 153 6.90 -7.99 0.48
C LEU A 153 8.09 -7.56 1.34
N GLY A 154 7.97 -6.42 1.99
CA GLY A 154 8.85 -5.99 3.08
C GLY A 154 8.27 -6.36 4.44
N VAL A 155 9.00 -7.13 5.23
CA VAL A 155 8.65 -7.49 6.61
C VAL A 155 9.45 -6.67 7.61
N ILE A 156 8.88 -6.35 8.76
CA ILE A 156 9.50 -5.51 9.79
C ILE A 156 10.08 -6.31 10.97
N PHE A 157 9.81 -7.62 11.02
CA PHE A 157 10.41 -8.52 12.00
C PHE A 157 11.17 -9.64 11.29
N PRO A 158 12.44 -9.95 11.71
CA PRO A 158 13.25 -10.98 11.07
C PRO A 158 12.57 -12.38 11.03
N PHE A 159 11.83 -12.74 12.09
CA PHE A 159 11.15 -14.04 12.18
C PHE A 159 10.01 -14.20 11.18
N GLU A 160 9.47 -13.10 10.63
CA GLU A 160 8.39 -13.15 9.63
C GLU A 160 8.87 -13.76 8.31
N LEU A 161 10.18 -13.71 8.00
CA LEU A 161 10.75 -14.38 6.82
C LEU A 161 10.41 -15.86 6.80
N ASP A 162 10.39 -16.50 7.98
CA ASP A 162 10.08 -17.93 8.11
C ASP A 162 8.64 -18.27 7.72
N CYS A 163 7.72 -17.30 7.83
CA CYS A 163 6.33 -17.47 7.47
C CYS A 163 6.10 -17.59 5.95
N TYR A 164 7.11 -17.27 5.14
CA TYR A 164 7.03 -17.20 3.69
C TYR A 164 7.98 -18.16 2.97
N LYS A 165 8.66 -19.07 3.68
CA LYS A 165 9.66 -20.00 3.10
C LYS A 165 9.09 -20.97 2.06
N ASP A 166 7.79 -21.22 2.10
CA ASP A 166 7.08 -22.18 1.24
C ASP A 166 6.30 -21.53 0.08
N VAL A 167 6.61 -20.25 -0.22
CA VAL A 167 6.03 -19.50 -1.35
C VAL A 167 7.13 -18.82 -2.17
N GLU A 168 6.85 -18.57 -3.45
CA GLU A 168 7.78 -17.91 -4.38
C GLU A 168 7.67 -16.36 -4.36
N LEU A 169 7.06 -15.80 -3.31
CA LEU A 169 6.99 -14.36 -3.11
C LEU A 169 8.35 -13.84 -2.65
N PRO A 170 8.98 -12.89 -3.35
CA PRO A 170 10.18 -12.21 -2.85
C PRO A 170 9.87 -11.47 -1.55
N VAL A 171 10.49 -11.89 -0.45
CA VAL A 171 10.32 -11.29 0.88
C VAL A 171 11.65 -10.83 1.42
N SER A 172 11.70 -9.58 1.89
CA SER A 172 12.90 -8.98 2.47
C SER A 172 12.60 -8.42 3.85
N PHE A 173 13.53 -8.63 4.79
CA PHE A 173 13.50 -7.90 6.05
C PHE A 173 13.90 -6.44 5.78
N VAL A 174 13.03 -5.52 6.17
CA VAL A 174 13.27 -4.09 6.11
C VAL A 174 13.35 -3.61 7.54
N ASP A 175 14.54 -3.20 7.97
CA ASP A 175 14.72 -2.69 9.34
C ASP A 175 13.72 -1.56 9.59
N SER A 176 12.90 -1.73 10.60
CA SER A 176 11.90 -0.75 10.95
C SER A 176 12.64 0.44 11.55
N LEU A 177 12.72 1.55 10.82
CA LEU A 177 13.30 2.82 11.27
C LEU A 177 12.66 3.37 12.56
N LEU A 178 11.73 2.63 13.17
CA LEU A 178 11.12 2.91 14.47
C LEU A 178 12.04 2.54 15.65
N TYR A 179 13.06 1.68 15.45
CA TYR A 179 13.96 1.23 16.53
C TYR A 179 15.26 2.02 16.68
N THR A 180 15.54 2.98 15.84
CA THR A 180 16.76 3.82 15.95
C THR A 180 16.56 5.09 16.79
N GLY A 181 15.63 5.06 17.72
CA GLY A 181 15.35 6.15 18.66
C GLY A 181 15.60 5.75 20.11
N ILE A 182 16.79 5.21 20.41
CA ILE A 182 17.38 5.18 21.75
C ILE A 182 18.74 5.86 21.68
#